data_e15b214acde461a28c24ed70bdd03306
#
_entry.id   e15b214acde461a28c24ed70bdd03306
#
_cell.length_a   1.000
_cell.length_b   1.000
_cell.length_c   1.000
_cell.angle_alpha   90.00
_cell.angle_beta   90.00
_cell.angle_gamma   90.00
#
_symmetry.space_group_name_H-M   'P 1'
#
loop_
_entity.id
_entity.type
_entity.pdbx_description
1 polymer ?
#
loop_
_entity_poly.entity_id
_entity_poly.type
_entity_poly.pdbx_seq_one_letter_code
_entity_poly.pdbx_strand_id
1 'polypeptide(L)'
;MGFMRSDISHQSGGFRDNSVPLXLPLLAFLLLPGVSATPGGLWEDNKYGRHSSEVLHPEHNCSWTCMLFTLQWPGGFCQSLYKKTQCRIPQNISSWTIHGLWPLRTQRCCSCWPMFPSDVQELEEELEEYWPSLLKTKPCSHFWKEEWIKHGSCAACVEGFNSPLKYFQICLKLRHQFDIYGLLRDAGITPSCERLYKVAEVQKVLVPHVGDKHEIQCVKDEQDRQVLFQVKVRLSRNLTIGCDHHGDTNGGPAAGPGPGPPPPPGHPCPPDTPFFYLPIKHEEPWRPCG
;
A
#
# COMPACT_ATOMS: atom_id res chain seq x y z
N MET A 1 61.95 13.40 28.07
CA MET A 1 62.89 14.29 27.39
C MET A 1 62.25 14.72 26.11
N GLY A 2 61.88 15.94 25.84
CA GLY A 2 62.12 17.23 26.43
C GLY A 2 60.99 18.16 26.04
N PHE A 3 60.77 19.08 26.93
CA PHE A 3 59.87 20.24 26.80
C PHE A 3 60.33 21.21 25.72
N MET A 4 59.42 21.93 25.07
CA MET A 4 59.60 23.38 24.92
C MET A 4 58.28 24.12 24.69
N ARG A 5 58.15 25.13 25.48
CA ARG A 5 57.13 26.18 25.67
C ARG A 5 57.59 27.44 24.95
N SER A 6 56.64 28.29 24.61
CA SER A 6 56.73 29.78 24.54
C SER A 6 55.98 30.29 23.29
N ASP A 7 55.37 31.47 23.18
CA ASP A 7 55.05 32.53 24.10
C ASP A 7 54.02 33.44 23.45
N ILE A 8 53.36 34.18 24.29
CA ILE A 8 52.31 35.17 24.07
C ILE A 8 52.88 36.45 23.40
N SER A 9 52.08 37.07 22.50
CA SER A 9 52.21 38.52 22.35
C SER A 9 50.88 39.18 22.14
N HIS A 10 50.53 40.08 23.06
CA HIS A 10 49.47 41.07 23.00
C HIS A 10 49.77 42.15 21.98
N GLN A 11 48.74 42.63 21.29
CA GLN A 11 48.69 44.02 20.86
C GLN A 11 47.24 44.56 20.90
N SER A 12 47.13 45.67 21.64
CA SER A 12 45.94 46.50 21.85
C SER A 12 45.84 47.56 20.73
N GLY A 13 44.64 47.96 20.38
CA GLY A 13 44.48 49.20 19.61
C GLY A 13 43.09 49.47 19.07
N GLY A 14 42.42 50.45 19.67
CA GLY A 14 41.68 51.47 18.98
C GLY A 14 40.16 51.35 18.88
N PHE A 15 39.48 51.92 19.86
CA PHE A 15 38.08 52.33 19.81
C PHE A 15 37.87 53.39 18.72
N ARG A 16 36.88 53.16 17.84
CA ARG A 16 36.18 54.23 17.14
C ARG A 16 34.68 54.00 17.20
N ASP A 17 34.04 54.90 17.90
CA ASP A 17 32.63 55.03 18.06
C ASP A 17 32.03 55.68 16.78
N ASN A 18 31.11 55.00 16.11
CA ASN A 18 30.30 55.58 15.07
C ASN A 18 28.84 55.19 15.29
N SER A 19 28.15 56.03 16.02
CA SER A 19 26.72 55.96 16.24
C SER A 19 25.96 56.35 14.96
N VAL A 20 25.20 55.41 14.39
CA VAL A 20 24.24 55.61 13.30
C VAL A 20 22.82 55.43 13.87
N PRO A 21 21.88 56.34 13.63
CA PRO A 21 20.55 56.25 14.20
C PRO A 21 19.72 55.16 13.54
N LEU A 22 19.03 54.42 14.39
CA LEU A 22 18.08 53.37 14.02
C LEU A 22 16.80 53.93 13.41
N UNK A 23 16.45 53.70 12.31
CA UNK A 23 15.35 53.88 11.88
C UNK A 23 14.67 52.71 11.84
N LEU A 24 13.80 52.64 12.47
CA LEU A 24 12.81 51.60 12.49
C LEU A 24 12.04 51.56 11.16
N PRO A 25 12.15 50.49 10.37
CA PRO A 25 11.21 50.32 9.28
C PRO A 25 9.84 49.92 9.82
N LEU A 26 8.82 50.67 9.45
CA LEU A 26 7.43 50.31 9.65
C LEU A 26 7.16 48.98 8.90
N LEU A 27 6.99 47.90 9.64
CA LEU A 27 6.49 46.64 9.15
C LEU A 27 5.03 46.80 8.76
N ALA A 28 4.77 47.00 7.48
CA ALA A 28 3.43 46.89 6.93
C ALA A 28 3.01 45.42 7.00
N PHE A 29 2.15 45.09 7.93
CA PHE A 29 1.47 43.76 7.93
C PHE A 29 0.53 43.74 6.73
N LEU A 30 0.99 43.14 5.63
CA LEU A 30 0.12 42.69 4.56
C LEU A 30 -0.69 41.50 5.10
N LEU A 31 -1.94 41.79 5.46
CA LEU A 31 -2.92 40.74 5.74
C LEU A 31 -3.14 39.92 4.45
N LEU A 32 -2.41 38.85 4.32
CA LEU A 32 -2.73 37.83 3.31
C LEU A 32 -4.07 37.20 3.67
N PRO A 33 -5.03 37.13 2.76
CA PRO A 33 -6.28 36.44 3.03
C PRO A 33 -5.98 35.01 3.42
N GLY A 34 -6.53 34.59 4.55
CA GLY A 34 -6.35 33.24 5.08
C GLY A 34 -6.76 32.21 4.02
N VAL A 35 -5.83 31.39 3.60
CA VAL A 35 -6.13 30.20 2.77
C VAL A 35 -6.88 29.25 3.69
N SER A 36 -8.20 29.25 3.52
CA SER A 36 -9.05 28.26 4.17
C SER A 36 -8.65 26.89 3.61
N ALA A 37 -7.99 26.08 4.41
CA ALA A 37 -7.67 24.70 4.04
C ALA A 37 -8.98 23.92 3.98
N THR A 38 -9.48 23.69 2.78
CA THR A 38 -10.59 22.76 2.57
C THR A 38 -10.07 21.32 2.82
N PRO A 39 -10.74 20.55 3.68
CA PRO A 39 -10.37 19.13 3.81
C PRO A 39 -10.87 18.37 2.57
N GLY A 40 -10.04 18.24 1.59
CA GLY A 40 -10.38 17.57 0.33
C GLY A 40 -9.25 17.56 -0.69
N GLY A 41 -8.12 18.17 -0.35
CA GLY A 41 -7.02 18.35 -1.30
C GLY A 41 -5.88 17.35 -1.19
N LEU A 42 -6.17 16.11 -0.75
CA LEU A 42 -5.10 15.12 -0.52
C LEU A 42 -4.56 14.44 -1.78
N TRP A 43 -5.08 14.79 -2.96
CA TRP A 43 -4.77 14.05 -4.19
C TRP A 43 -4.12 14.91 -5.28
N GLU A 44 -3.67 16.13 -4.95
CA GLU A 44 -2.89 16.95 -5.88
C GLU A 44 -1.40 16.64 -5.76
N ASP A 45 -0.99 15.52 -6.33
CA ASP A 45 0.41 15.20 -6.50
C ASP A 45 0.82 15.49 -7.95
N ASN A 46 1.73 16.44 -8.14
CA ASN A 46 2.22 16.84 -9.46
C ASN A 46 2.99 15.73 -10.19
N LYS A 47 3.40 14.68 -9.49
CA LYS A 47 4.11 13.54 -10.08
C LYS A 47 3.27 12.82 -11.16
N TYR A 48 1.95 12.85 -11.04
CA TYR A 48 1.07 12.10 -11.94
C TYR A 48 0.24 12.99 -12.88
N GLY A 49 0.65 14.23 -13.07
CA GLY A 49 0.09 15.15 -14.09
C GLY A 49 -1.34 15.62 -13.85
N ARG A 50 -1.58 16.87 -14.22
CA ARG A 50 -2.94 17.41 -14.36
C ARG A 50 -3.47 17.03 -15.74
N HIS A 51 -4.44 16.15 -15.80
CA HIS A 51 -5.19 15.98 -17.04
C HIS A 51 -6.27 17.06 -17.12
N SER A 52 -6.24 17.80 -18.22
CA SER A 52 -7.22 18.82 -18.55
C SER A 52 -8.64 18.24 -18.55
N SER A 53 -9.56 19.04 -18.08
CA SER A 53 -10.99 18.73 -18.04
C SER A 53 -11.52 18.28 -19.40
N GLU A 54 -11.60 16.98 -19.61
CA GLU A 54 -12.38 16.43 -20.71
C GLU A 54 -13.78 16.08 -20.22
N VAL A 55 -14.73 16.40 -21.07
CA VAL A 55 -16.17 16.26 -21.01
C VAL A 55 -16.68 15.22 -20.00
N LEU A 56 -17.47 15.69 -19.04
CA LEU A 56 -18.24 14.89 -18.10
C LEU A 56 -19.15 13.91 -18.87
N HIS A 57 -18.68 12.69 -19.04
CA HIS A 57 -19.61 11.61 -19.37
C HIS A 57 -20.52 11.37 -18.17
N PRO A 58 -21.82 11.15 -18.42
CA PRO A 58 -22.76 10.90 -17.32
C PRO A 58 -22.24 9.75 -16.46
N GLU A 59 -22.33 9.93 -15.15
CA GLU A 59 -21.93 8.89 -14.19
C GLU A 59 -22.64 7.58 -14.55
N HIS A 60 -21.92 6.69 -15.21
CA HIS A 60 -22.40 5.33 -15.35
C HIS A 60 -22.59 4.79 -13.94
N ASN A 61 -23.78 4.38 -13.62
CA ASN A 61 -24.13 3.84 -12.32
C ASN A 61 -23.20 2.67 -11.98
N CYS A 62 -22.13 2.95 -11.22
CA CYS A 62 -21.31 1.89 -10.66
C CYS A 62 -22.18 1.03 -9.74
N SER A 63 -22.19 -0.25 -9.96
CA SER A 63 -22.94 -1.19 -9.13
C SER A 63 -22.32 -1.39 -7.75
N TRP A 64 -21.06 -0.98 -7.58
CA TRP A 64 -20.30 -1.16 -6.33
C TRP A 64 -20.14 0.18 -5.59
N THR A 65 -19.98 0.11 -4.28
CA THR A 65 -19.76 1.29 -3.42
C THR A 65 -18.44 1.22 -2.67
N CYS A 66 -17.96 0.02 -2.41
CA CYS A 66 -16.73 -0.24 -1.65
C CYS A 66 -15.74 -1.05 -2.49
N MET A 67 -14.47 -0.94 -2.13
CA MET A 67 -13.39 -1.73 -2.72
C MET A 67 -12.43 -2.21 -1.61
N LEU A 68 -11.69 -3.26 -1.91
CA LEU A 68 -10.63 -3.79 -1.05
C LEU A 68 -9.27 -3.48 -1.69
N PHE A 69 -8.47 -2.69 -1.01
CA PHE A 69 -7.06 -2.57 -1.35
C PHE A 69 -6.32 -3.65 -0.58
N THR A 70 -5.74 -4.59 -1.31
CA THR A 70 -5.13 -5.79 -0.73
C THR A 70 -3.62 -5.75 -0.88
N LEU A 71 -2.93 -5.77 0.27
CA LEU A 71 -1.49 -5.91 0.35
C LEU A 71 -1.16 -7.34 0.77
N GLN A 72 -0.11 -7.90 0.18
CA GLN A 72 0.34 -9.26 0.49
C GLN A 72 1.78 -9.25 0.99
N TRP A 73 2.04 -10.13 1.96
CA TRP A 73 3.39 -10.34 2.47
C TRP A 73 4.07 -11.46 1.68
N PRO A 74 5.21 -11.18 1.02
CA PRO A 74 5.83 -12.21 0.16
C PRO A 74 6.17 -13.52 0.86
N GLY A 75 6.66 -13.46 2.12
CA GLY A 75 6.95 -14.66 2.91
C GLY A 75 5.71 -15.53 3.14
N GLY A 76 4.58 -14.89 3.40
CA GLY A 76 3.29 -15.58 3.56
C GLY A 76 2.73 -16.07 2.22
N PHE A 77 2.87 -15.27 1.16
CA PHE A 77 2.44 -15.67 -0.18
C PHE A 77 3.09 -17.00 -0.60
N CYS A 78 4.39 -17.16 -0.37
CA CYS A 78 5.08 -18.39 -0.74
C CYS A 78 4.53 -19.61 0.00
N GLN A 79 3.98 -19.43 1.20
CA GLN A 79 3.34 -20.53 1.94
C GLN A 79 1.92 -20.83 1.42
N SER A 80 1.28 -19.91 0.72
CA SER A 80 -0.06 -20.10 0.17
C SER A 80 -0.11 -21.01 -1.06
N LEU A 81 1.04 -21.25 -1.69
CA LEU A 81 1.11 -21.97 -2.96
C LEU A 81 1.09 -23.48 -2.74
N TYR A 82 0.26 -24.18 -3.51
CA TYR A 82 0.26 -25.65 -3.55
C TYR A 82 1.64 -26.20 -3.95
N LYS A 83 2.25 -25.59 -4.99
CA LYS A 83 3.60 -25.94 -5.43
C LYS A 83 4.55 -24.79 -5.05
N LYS A 84 5.04 -24.84 -3.84
CA LYS A 84 5.81 -23.74 -3.21
C LYS A 84 7.08 -23.36 -3.95
N THR A 85 7.73 -24.33 -4.63
CA THR A 85 8.92 -24.07 -5.44
C THR A 85 8.66 -23.14 -6.62
N GLN A 86 7.39 -22.88 -6.97
CA GLN A 86 7.02 -21.89 -7.98
C GLN A 86 7.12 -20.44 -7.45
N CYS A 87 7.30 -20.28 -6.14
CA CYS A 87 7.46 -18.94 -5.57
C CYS A 87 8.81 -18.33 -5.97
N ARG A 88 8.77 -17.04 -6.29
CA ARG A 88 9.95 -16.20 -6.52
C ARG A 88 9.73 -14.86 -5.84
N ILE A 89 10.68 -14.45 -5.05
CA ILE A 89 10.69 -13.07 -4.49
C ILE A 89 11.88 -12.35 -5.13
N PRO A 90 11.64 -11.32 -5.98
CA PRO A 90 12.74 -10.56 -6.56
C PRO A 90 13.64 -9.93 -5.49
N GLN A 91 14.94 -9.75 -5.79
CA GLN A 91 15.94 -9.31 -4.82
C GLN A 91 15.67 -7.92 -4.24
N ASN A 92 15.01 -7.05 -4.99
CA ASN A 92 14.64 -5.71 -4.55
C ASN A 92 13.43 -5.68 -3.60
N ILE A 93 12.73 -6.80 -3.42
CA ILE A 93 11.50 -6.85 -2.61
C ILE A 93 11.85 -7.18 -1.15
N SER A 94 11.62 -6.24 -0.25
CA SER A 94 11.89 -6.40 1.18
C SER A 94 10.68 -6.04 2.06
N SER A 95 9.53 -5.74 1.44
CA SER A 95 8.35 -5.25 2.15
C SER A 95 7.08 -5.82 1.54
N TRP A 96 5.93 -5.36 2.04
CA TRP A 96 4.61 -5.70 1.53
C TRP A 96 4.46 -5.26 0.07
N THR A 97 3.86 -6.09 -0.75
CA THR A 97 3.57 -5.80 -2.15
C THR A 97 2.06 -5.70 -2.36
N ILE A 98 1.67 -5.01 -3.43
CA ILE A 98 0.26 -4.94 -3.80
C ILE A 98 -0.17 -6.31 -4.35
N HIS A 99 -1.34 -6.79 -3.92
CA HIS A 99 -2.02 -7.89 -4.60
C HIS A 99 -3.01 -7.30 -5.60
N GLY A 100 -3.84 -6.35 -5.16
CA GLY A 100 -4.80 -5.72 -6.05
C GLY A 100 -5.71 -4.70 -5.36
N LEU A 101 -6.57 -4.06 -6.17
CA LEU A 101 -7.62 -3.16 -5.71
C LEU A 101 -8.94 -3.63 -6.32
N TRP A 102 -9.85 -4.12 -5.49
CA TRP A 102 -10.98 -4.91 -5.94
C TRP A 102 -12.32 -4.27 -5.56
N PRO A 103 -13.04 -3.67 -6.52
CA PRO A 103 -14.43 -3.28 -6.27
C PRO A 103 -15.26 -4.48 -5.79
N LEU A 104 -16.06 -4.28 -4.76
CA LEU A 104 -16.86 -5.33 -4.14
C LEU A 104 -18.22 -5.45 -4.80
N ARG A 105 -18.77 -6.68 -4.85
CA ARG A 105 -20.10 -6.99 -5.36
C ARG A 105 -20.30 -6.55 -6.83
N THR A 106 -19.25 -6.62 -7.61
CA THR A 106 -19.34 -6.44 -9.06
C THR A 106 -19.96 -7.69 -9.68
N GLN A 107 -20.80 -7.52 -10.70
CA GLN A 107 -21.39 -8.65 -11.41
C GLN A 107 -20.36 -9.28 -12.36
N ARG A 108 -19.93 -8.53 -13.36
CA ARG A 108 -18.87 -8.95 -14.30
C ARG A 108 -18.05 -7.74 -14.73
N CYS A 109 -16.77 -7.87 -14.62
CA CYS A 109 -15.84 -6.88 -15.17
C CYS A 109 -15.67 -7.13 -16.68
N CYS A 110 -15.26 -6.10 -17.39
CA CYS A 110 -15.18 -6.17 -18.85
C CYS A 110 -13.89 -6.87 -19.31
N SER A 111 -14.01 -8.14 -19.70
CA SER A 111 -12.92 -8.81 -20.42
C SER A 111 -12.71 -8.26 -21.83
N CYS A 112 -13.64 -7.43 -22.28
CA CYS A 112 -13.60 -6.74 -23.58
C CYS A 112 -12.60 -5.55 -23.59
N TRP A 113 -12.07 -5.16 -22.43
CA TRP A 113 -11.10 -4.07 -22.32
C TRP A 113 -9.72 -4.61 -21.94
N PRO A 114 -8.94 -5.04 -22.91
CA PRO A 114 -7.58 -5.55 -22.62
C PRO A 114 -6.65 -4.42 -22.19
N MET A 115 -5.63 -4.77 -21.42
CA MET A 115 -4.52 -3.89 -21.07
C MET A 115 -3.27 -4.35 -21.84
N PHE A 116 -2.53 -3.41 -22.38
CA PHE A 116 -1.25 -3.66 -23.04
C PHE A 116 -0.10 -3.13 -22.19
N PRO A 117 1.10 -3.70 -22.27
CA PRO A 117 2.25 -3.18 -21.50
C PRO A 117 2.50 -1.68 -21.72
N SER A 118 2.27 -1.18 -22.96
CA SER A 118 2.39 0.24 -23.30
C SER A 118 1.47 1.14 -22.48
N ASP A 119 0.34 0.62 -21.98
CA ASP A 119 -0.64 1.43 -21.23
C ASP A 119 -0.10 1.86 -19.86
N VAL A 120 0.89 1.12 -19.33
CA VAL A 120 1.46 1.36 -18.00
C VAL A 120 2.99 1.46 -18.04
N GLN A 121 3.57 1.67 -19.23
CA GLN A 121 5.01 1.69 -19.44
C GLN A 121 5.73 2.69 -18.53
N GLU A 122 5.14 3.86 -18.33
CA GLU A 122 5.74 4.91 -17.46
C GLU A 122 5.75 4.55 -15.99
N LEU A 123 4.99 3.52 -15.59
CA LEU A 123 4.91 3.04 -14.21
C LEU A 123 5.67 1.72 -14.01
N GLU A 124 6.22 1.13 -15.05
CA GLU A 124 6.74 -0.24 -15.04
C GLU A 124 7.75 -0.48 -13.91
N GLU A 125 8.72 0.42 -13.76
CA GLU A 125 9.75 0.32 -12.71
C GLU A 125 9.12 0.28 -11.31
N GLU A 126 8.18 1.20 -11.05
CA GLU A 126 7.48 1.30 -9.77
C GLU A 126 6.54 0.11 -9.53
N LEU A 127 5.89 -0.37 -10.59
CA LEU A 127 5.05 -1.55 -10.52
C LEU A 127 5.88 -2.82 -10.26
N GLU A 128 7.07 -2.95 -10.82
CA GLU A 128 7.97 -4.07 -10.51
C GLU A 128 8.45 -4.04 -9.07
N GLU A 129 8.58 -2.86 -8.46
CA GLU A 129 8.96 -2.72 -7.06
C GLU A 129 7.79 -2.99 -6.10
N TYR A 130 6.61 -2.43 -6.37
CA TYR A 130 5.51 -2.47 -5.41
C TYR A 130 4.41 -3.46 -5.75
N TRP A 131 4.37 -3.95 -7.00
CA TRP A 131 3.34 -4.89 -7.46
C TRP A 131 3.95 -6.03 -8.31
N PRO A 132 5.00 -6.69 -7.85
CA PRO A 132 5.62 -7.76 -8.64
C PRO A 132 4.76 -9.02 -8.68
N SER A 133 4.92 -9.80 -9.72
CA SER A 133 4.49 -11.19 -9.70
C SER A 133 5.45 -12.00 -8.82
N LEU A 134 4.91 -12.74 -7.87
CA LEU A 134 5.69 -13.63 -6.99
C LEU A 134 5.71 -15.07 -7.49
N LEU A 135 5.30 -15.30 -8.76
CA LEU A 135 5.31 -16.61 -9.39
C LEU A 135 6.39 -16.67 -10.49
N LYS A 136 7.22 -17.72 -10.47
CA LYS A 136 8.23 -17.98 -11.51
C LYS A 136 7.60 -18.11 -12.90
N THR A 137 6.39 -18.65 -12.96
CA THR A 137 5.69 -18.97 -14.20
C THR A 137 4.84 -17.83 -14.75
N LYS A 138 4.76 -16.69 -14.03
CA LYS A 138 3.89 -15.59 -14.42
C LYS A 138 4.68 -14.28 -14.45
N PRO A 139 4.93 -13.69 -15.63
CA PRO A 139 5.54 -12.35 -15.72
C PRO A 139 4.66 -11.29 -15.06
N CYS A 140 5.27 -10.20 -14.60
CA CYS A 140 4.57 -9.07 -13.98
C CYS A 140 3.48 -8.51 -14.90
N SER A 141 3.80 -8.28 -16.17
CA SER A 141 2.83 -7.77 -17.16
C SER A 141 1.58 -8.66 -17.30
N HIS A 142 1.75 -9.98 -17.18
CA HIS A 142 0.62 -10.91 -17.23
C HIS A 142 -0.24 -10.80 -15.95
N PHE A 143 0.40 -10.66 -14.80
CA PHE A 143 -0.29 -10.47 -13.52
C PHE A 143 -1.11 -9.16 -13.54
N TRP A 144 -0.51 -8.05 -14.00
CA TRP A 144 -1.20 -6.76 -14.11
C TRP A 144 -2.40 -6.83 -15.06
N LYS A 145 -2.24 -7.52 -16.21
CA LYS A 145 -3.36 -7.75 -17.16
C LYS A 145 -4.53 -8.46 -16.48
N GLU A 146 -4.25 -9.49 -15.70
CA GLU A 146 -5.29 -10.22 -14.97
C GLU A 146 -6.00 -9.32 -13.97
N GLU A 147 -5.24 -8.54 -13.18
CA GLU A 147 -5.80 -7.62 -12.19
C GLU A 147 -6.66 -6.54 -12.84
N TRP A 148 -6.23 -6.00 -13.99
CA TRP A 148 -7.02 -5.05 -14.75
C TRP A 148 -8.34 -5.68 -15.24
N ILE A 149 -8.26 -6.82 -15.90
CA ILE A 149 -9.45 -7.50 -16.47
C ILE A 149 -10.44 -7.90 -15.38
N LYS A 150 -9.94 -8.44 -14.28
CA LYS A 150 -10.78 -8.97 -13.21
C LYS A 150 -11.35 -7.90 -12.28
N HIS A 151 -10.66 -6.78 -12.15
CA HIS A 151 -10.97 -5.77 -11.12
C HIS A 151 -10.93 -4.34 -11.63
N GLY A 152 -9.85 -3.93 -12.28
CA GLY A 152 -9.67 -2.56 -12.75
C GLY A 152 -10.76 -2.12 -13.72
N SER A 153 -11.15 -2.99 -14.64
CA SER A 153 -12.21 -2.69 -15.61
C SER A 153 -13.57 -2.46 -14.93
N CYS A 154 -13.82 -3.05 -13.76
CA CYS A 154 -15.00 -2.74 -12.94
C CYS A 154 -14.85 -1.39 -12.22
N ALA A 155 -13.63 -1.02 -11.84
CA ALA A 155 -13.37 0.27 -11.20
C ALA A 155 -13.56 1.43 -12.18
N ALA A 156 -13.38 1.19 -13.48
CA ALA A 156 -13.33 2.19 -14.54
C ALA A 156 -14.63 3.00 -14.74
N CYS A 157 -15.73 2.62 -14.09
CA CYS A 157 -16.96 3.41 -14.06
C CYS A 157 -16.80 4.71 -13.23
N VAL A 158 -15.75 4.80 -12.41
CA VAL A 158 -15.36 6.01 -11.66
C VAL A 158 -14.28 6.73 -12.46
N GLU A 159 -14.42 8.04 -12.67
CA GLU A 159 -13.53 8.85 -13.52
C GLU A 159 -12.04 8.69 -13.16
N GLY A 160 -11.71 8.63 -11.86
CA GLY A 160 -10.34 8.47 -11.39
C GLY A 160 -9.70 7.13 -11.73
N PHE A 161 -10.49 6.13 -12.17
CA PHE A 161 -10.03 4.78 -12.49
C PHE A 161 -10.28 4.41 -13.96
N ASN A 162 -10.66 5.36 -14.80
CA ASN A 162 -11.21 5.09 -16.13
C ASN A 162 -10.16 4.78 -17.23
N SER A 163 -8.99 4.30 -16.83
CA SER A 163 -7.98 3.71 -17.73
C SER A 163 -7.03 2.82 -16.92
N PRO A 164 -6.33 1.88 -17.57
CA PRO A 164 -5.29 1.09 -16.89
C PRO A 164 -4.29 1.98 -16.16
N LEU A 165 -3.77 2.99 -16.84
CA LEU A 165 -2.79 3.93 -16.26
C LEU A 165 -3.30 4.50 -14.93
N LYS A 166 -4.48 5.09 -14.93
CA LYS A 166 -5.05 5.72 -13.72
C LYS A 166 -5.29 4.72 -12.59
N TYR A 167 -5.78 3.54 -12.94
CA TYR A 167 -6.01 2.47 -11.96
C TYR A 167 -4.72 2.09 -11.24
N PHE A 168 -3.65 1.84 -12.02
CA PHE A 168 -2.35 1.45 -11.44
C PHE A 168 -1.69 2.61 -10.69
N GLN A 169 -1.79 3.85 -11.17
CA GLN A 169 -1.32 5.04 -10.45
C GLN A 169 -1.95 5.15 -9.06
N ILE A 170 -3.26 4.98 -8.98
CA ILE A 170 -3.98 5.03 -7.69
C ILE A 170 -3.50 3.91 -6.78
N CYS A 171 -3.32 2.71 -7.29
CA CYS A 171 -2.82 1.58 -6.48
C CYS A 171 -1.43 1.86 -5.90
N LEU A 172 -0.54 2.45 -6.69
CA LEU A 172 0.80 2.84 -6.24
C LEU A 172 0.71 3.93 -5.16
N LYS A 173 -0.12 4.95 -5.35
CA LYS A 173 -0.38 5.98 -4.32
C LYS A 173 -0.87 5.36 -3.01
N LEU A 174 -1.82 4.43 -3.08
CA LEU A 174 -2.34 3.72 -1.90
C LEU A 174 -1.23 2.88 -1.23
N ARG A 175 -0.35 2.27 -2.02
CA ARG A 175 0.78 1.51 -1.48
C ARG A 175 1.71 2.41 -0.66
N HIS A 176 2.01 3.61 -1.14
CA HIS A 176 2.83 4.58 -0.40
C HIS A 176 2.10 5.11 0.85
N GLN A 177 0.79 5.26 0.76
CA GLN A 177 -0.03 5.74 1.91
C GLN A 177 -0.09 4.69 3.02
N PHE A 178 -0.19 3.40 2.68
CA PHE A 178 -0.36 2.31 3.65
C PHE A 178 0.94 1.52 3.83
N ASP A 179 1.89 2.09 4.58
CA ASP A 179 3.15 1.41 4.92
C ASP A 179 2.95 0.42 6.09
N ILE A 180 2.32 -0.70 5.80
CA ILE A 180 2.05 -1.76 6.79
C ILE A 180 3.35 -2.23 7.46
N TYR A 181 4.45 -2.33 6.70
CA TYR A 181 5.74 -2.79 7.25
C TYR A 181 6.26 -1.81 8.30
N GLY A 182 6.30 -0.52 7.98
CA GLY A 182 6.77 0.51 8.91
C GLY A 182 5.92 0.55 10.18
N LEU A 183 4.58 0.54 10.02
CA LEU A 183 3.67 0.55 11.17
C LEU A 183 3.90 -0.63 12.10
N LEU A 184 4.02 -1.84 11.58
CA LEU A 184 4.24 -3.05 12.37
C LEU A 184 5.63 -3.04 13.02
N ARG A 185 6.67 -2.70 12.25
CA ARG A 185 8.06 -2.62 12.73
C ARG A 185 8.19 -1.65 13.91
N ASP A 186 7.61 -0.47 13.79
CA ASP A 186 7.70 0.58 14.81
C ASP A 186 6.97 0.16 16.11
N ALA A 187 6.04 -0.78 16.00
CA ALA A 187 5.36 -1.41 17.16
C ALA A 187 6.07 -2.70 17.63
N GLY A 188 7.24 -3.03 17.07
CA GLY A 188 8.00 -4.23 17.45
C GLY A 188 7.45 -5.52 16.86
N ILE A 189 6.56 -5.44 15.85
CA ILE A 189 6.02 -6.61 15.14
C ILE A 189 6.84 -6.78 13.87
N THR A 190 7.82 -7.68 13.90
CA THR A 190 8.79 -7.90 12.82
C THR A 190 8.79 -9.35 12.36
N PRO A 191 9.16 -9.60 11.09
CA PRO A 191 9.24 -10.98 10.60
C PRO A 191 10.20 -11.83 11.45
N SER A 192 9.77 -13.04 11.80
CA SER A 192 10.52 -13.93 12.68
C SER A 192 10.13 -15.39 12.42
N CYS A 193 11.10 -16.28 12.58
CA CYS A 193 10.89 -17.73 12.56
C CYS A 193 10.53 -18.30 13.95
N GLU A 194 10.65 -17.47 14.98
CA GLU A 194 10.46 -17.91 16.37
C GLU A 194 9.25 -17.26 17.04
N ARG A 195 9.02 -15.99 16.73
CA ARG A 195 7.98 -15.21 17.40
C ARG A 195 6.63 -15.39 16.71
N LEU A 196 5.62 -15.64 17.53
CA LEU A 196 4.23 -15.72 17.13
C LEU A 196 3.50 -14.43 17.52
N TYR A 197 2.54 -14.03 16.72
CA TYR A 197 1.72 -12.85 16.94
C TYR A 197 0.24 -13.22 16.97
N LYS A 198 -0.55 -12.43 17.68
CA LYS A 198 -2.01 -12.56 17.68
C LYS A 198 -2.66 -11.48 16.82
N VAL A 199 -3.83 -11.78 16.29
CA VAL A 199 -4.64 -10.83 15.53
C VAL A 199 -4.80 -9.51 16.29
N ALA A 200 -5.14 -9.59 17.60
CA ALA A 200 -5.36 -8.40 18.42
C ALA A 200 -4.13 -7.47 18.52
N GLU A 201 -2.91 -8.03 18.51
CA GLU A 201 -1.67 -7.23 18.52
C GLU A 201 -1.55 -6.43 17.22
N VAL A 202 -1.77 -7.08 16.10
CA VAL A 202 -1.69 -6.45 14.77
C VAL A 202 -2.82 -5.43 14.59
N GLN A 203 -4.06 -5.77 14.98
CA GLN A 203 -5.21 -4.86 14.90
C GLN A 203 -4.97 -3.58 15.70
N LYS A 204 -4.43 -3.70 16.93
CA LYS A 204 -4.12 -2.55 17.78
C LYS A 204 -3.22 -1.54 17.07
N VAL A 205 -2.28 -2.02 16.27
CA VAL A 205 -1.35 -1.18 15.50
C VAL A 205 -2.04 -0.60 14.25
N LEU A 206 -2.78 -1.43 13.52
CA LEU A 206 -3.27 -1.05 12.20
C LEU A 206 -4.56 -0.22 12.23
N VAL A 207 -5.48 -0.43 13.20
CA VAL A 207 -6.78 0.26 13.25
C VAL A 207 -6.66 1.78 13.12
N PRO A 208 -5.75 2.48 13.81
CA PRO A 208 -5.64 3.94 13.67
C PRO A 208 -5.28 4.42 12.25
N HIS A 209 -4.73 3.54 11.42
CA HIS A 209 -4.17 3.90 10.11
C HIS A 209 -5.00 3.37 8.93
N VAL A 210 -5.64 2.21 9.09
CA VAL A 210 -6.37 1.54 8.01
C VAL A 210 -7.86 1.31 8.35
N GLY A 211 -8.29 1.78 9.53
CA GLY A 211 -9.68 1.64 9.98
C GLY A 211 -9.95 0.26 10.60
N ASP A 212 -11.07 0.18 11.32
CA ASP A 212 -11.48 -1.05 12.04
C ASP A 212 -12.09 -2.12 11.13
N LYS A 213 -12.39 -1.78 9.87
CA LYS A 213 -12.98 -2.71 8.89
C LYS A 213 -11.94 -3.44 8.05
N HIS A 214 -10.64 -3.27 8.36
CA HIS A 214 -9.59 -4.02 7.64
C HIS A 214 -9.65 -5.50 8.01
N GLU A 215 -9.12 -6.33 7.11
CA GLU A 215 -9.06 -7.79 7.32
C GLU A 215 -7.61 -8.25 7.35
N ILE A 216 -7.26 -9.06 8.35
CA ILE A 216 -5.96 -9.72 8.44
C ILE A 216 -6.17 -11.17 8.00
N GLN A 217 -5.45 -11.58 6.96
CA GLN A 217 -5.62 -12.90 6.35
C GLN A 217 -4.40 -13.77 6.61
N CYS A 218 -4.66 -15.03 6.89
CA CYS A 218 -3.65 -16.07 7.10
C CYS A 218 -3.77 -17.16 6.03
N VAL A 219 -2.71 -17.93 5.91
CA VAL A 219 -2.69 -19.22 5.20
C VAL A 219 -2.12 -20.26 6.15
N LYS A 220 -2.36 -21.52 5.86
CA LYS A 220 -1.70 -22.63 6.57
C LYS A 220 -0.46 -23.09 5.78
N ASP A 221 0.63 -23.27 6.51
CA ASP A 221 1.84 -23.85 5.92
C ASP A 221 1.77 -25.39 5.92
N GLU A 222 2.86 -26.05 5.56
CA GLU A 222 2.93 -27.53 5.49
C GLU A 222 2.81 -28.22 6.86
N GLN A 223 3.05 -27.46 7.95
CA GLN A 223 2.91 -27.94 9.31
C GLN A 223 1.55 -27.55 9.95
N ASP A 224 0.61 -27.10 9.12
CA ASP A 224 -0.73 -26.64 9.55
C ASP A 224 -0.69 -25.43 10.48
N ARG A 225 0.43 -24.65 10.47
CA ARG A 225 0.59 -23.45 11.27
C ARG A 225 0.02 -22.25 10.54
N GLN A 226 -0.58 -21.31 11.30
CA GLN A 226 -1.09 -20.06 10.71
C GLN A 226 0.07 -19.15 10.34
N VAL A 227 0.04 -18.58 9.12
CA VAL A 227 1.07 -17.66 8.61
C VAL A 227 0.39 -16.43 8.04
N LEU A 228 0.83 -15.25 8.47
CA LEU A 228 0.33 -13.96 7.98
C LEU A 228 0.55 -13.83 6.47
N PHE A 229 -0.53 -13.52 5.75
CA PHE A 229 -0.54 -13.55 4.29
C PHE A 229 -0.93 -12.21 3.68
N GLN A 230 -2.06 -11.63 4.09
CA GLN A 230 -2.56 -10.38 3.50
C GLN A 230 -3.18 -9.46 4.55
N VAL A 231 -3.16 -8.17 4.22
CA VAL A 231 -3.98 -7.15 4.90
C VAL A 231 -4.85 -6.50 3.81
N LYS A 232 -6.16 -6.45 4.06
CA LYS A 232 -7.13 -5.85 3.14
C LYS A 232 -7.72 -4.61 3.77
N VAL A 233 -7.56 -3.47 3.13
CA VAL A 233 -8.08 -2.17 3.58
C VAL A 233 -9.38 -1.88 2.84
N ARG A 234 -10.47 -1.62 3.58
CA ARG A 234 -11.76 -1.26 2.98
C ARG A 234 -11.79 0.22 2.67
N LEU A 235 -12.09 0.52 1.42
CA LEU A 235 -12.15 1.90 0.89
C LEU A 235 -13.48 2.15 0.19
N SER A 236 -13.96 3.38 0.27
CA SER A 236 -15.10 3.86 -0.53
C SER A 236 -14.63 4.20 -1.95
N ARG A 237 -15.55 4.59 -2.83
CA ARG A 237 -15.24 5.05 -4.20
C ARG A 237 -14.27 6.23 -4.23
N ASN A 238 -14.35 7.12 -3.24
CA ASN A 238 -13.47 8.27 -3.13
C ASN A 238 -12.26 7.99 -2.24
N LEU A 239 -11.94 6.71 -2.03
CA LEU A 239 -10.77 6.22 -1.32
C LEU A 239 -10.73 6.56 0.18
N THR A 240 -11.88 6.91 0.78
CA THR A 240 -11.98 7.06 2.23
C THR A 240 -11.97 5.68 2.91
N ILE A 241 -11.26 5.59 4.04
CA ILE A 241 -11.15 4.37 4.84
C ILE A 241 -12.48 4.04 5.52
N GLY A 242 -12.80 2.76 5.65
CA GLY A 242 -13.90 2.29 6.48
C GLY A 242 -15.25 2.26 5.80
N CYS A 243 -15.27 1.94 4.51
CA CYS A 243 -16.53 1.82 3.77
C CYS A 243 -17.42 0.73 4.35
N ASP A 244 -18.65 1.12 4.76
CA ASP A 244 -19.67 0.19 5.24
C ASP A 244 -20.67 -0.14 4.13
N HIS A 245 -20.85 -1.42 3.90
CA HIS A 245 -22.03 -1.89 3.16
C HIS A 245 -23.17 -2.09 4.14
N HIS A 246 -24.21 -1.29 4.01
CA HIS A 246 -25.47 -1.62 4.65
C HIS A 246 -25.99 -2.93 4.04
N GLY A 247 -25.85 -4.02 4.77
CA GLY A 247 -26.26 -5.34 4.31
C GLY A 247 -25.29 -6.49 4.57
N ASP A 248 -24.14 -6.21 5.18
CA ASP A 248 -23.17 -7.27 5.52
C ASP A 248 -23.59 -8.13 6.73
N THR A 249 -24.77 -7.84 7.31
CA THR A 249 -25.28 -8.61 8.47
C THR A 249 -25.91 -9.95 8.10
N ASN A 250 -26.12 -10.20 6.81
CA ASN A 250 -26.67 -11.47 6.36
C ASN A 250 -25.64 -12.17 5.46
N GLY A 251 -24.86 -13.07 6.03
CA GLY A 251 -24.13 -14.06 5.27
C GLY A 251 -25.15 -14.91 4.50
N GLY A 252 -25.51 -14.45 3.32
CA GLY A 252 -26.34 -15.27 2.43
C GLY A 252 -25.58 -16.57 2.14
N PRO A 253 -26.31 -17.69 1.96
CA PRO A 253 -25.68 -18.95 1.65
C PRO A 253 -24.84 -18.79 0.40
N ALA A 254 -23.58 -19.21 0.49
CA ALA A 254 -22.74 -19.32 -0.69
C ALA A 254 -23.49 -20.12 -1.73
N ALA A 255 -23.50 -19.60 -2.95
CA ALA A 255 -24.07 -20.37 -4.08
C ALA A 255 -23.54 -21.79 -4.03
N GLY A 256 -24.44 -22.75 -4.14
CA GLY A 256 -24.11 -24.16 -3.96
C GLY A 256 -22.96 -24.64 -4.85
N PRO A 257 -22.37 -25.80 -4.54
CA PRO A 257 -21.14 -26.24 -5.17
C PRO A 257 -21.32 -26.62 -6.64
N GLY A 258 -21.18 -25.60 -7.50
CA GLY A 258 -20.80 -25.86 -8.87
C GLY A 258 -19.29 -26.09 -8.94
N PRO A 259 -18.74 -26.76 -9.97
CA PRO A 259 -17.31 -26.87 -10.14
C PRO A 259 -16.70 -25.51 -10.48
N GLY A 260 -16.57 -24.67 -9.45
CA GLY A 260 -15.89 -23.39 -9.54
C GLY A 260 -14.39 -23.56 -9.35
N PRO A 261 -13.61 -22.54 -9.70
CA PRO A 261 -12.19 -22.56 -9.37
C PRO A 261 -12.02 -22.72 -7.85
N PRO A 262 -10.94 -23.35 -7.40
CA PRO A 262 -10.71 -23.48 -5.96
C PRO A 262 -10.74 -22.11 -5.27
N PRO A 263 -11.24 -22.05 -4.03
CA PRO A 263 -11.29 -20.78 -3.33
C PRO A 263 -9.90 -20.16 -3.27
N PRO A 264 -9.80 -18.83 -3.33
CA PRO A 264 -8.49 -18.18 -3.24
C PRO A 264 -7.79 -18.59 -1.93
N PRO A 265 -6.48 -18.76 -1.96
CA PRO A 265 -5.76 -19.09 -0.74
C PRO A 265 -5.91 -17.94 0.26
N GLY A 266 -6.07 -18.28 1.50
CA GLY A 266 -6.21 -17.31 2.58
C GLY A 266 -7.60 -17.30 3.20
N HIS A 267 -7.60 -17.11 4.51
CA HIS A 267 -8.80 -17.05 5.35
C HIS A 267 -8.53 -16.00 6.44
N PRO A 268 -9.56 -15.42 7.06
CA PRO A 268 -9.31 -14.53 8.19
C PRO A 268 -8.45 -15.23 9.23
N CYS A 269 -7.41 -14.55 9.72
CA CYS A 269 -6.57 -15.13 10.77
C CYS A 269 -7.45 -15.42 11.99
N PRO A 270 -7.41 -16.64 12.56
CA PRO A 270 -8.23 -16.95 13.72
C PRO A 270 -7.85 -16.05 14.92
N PRO A 271 -8.83 -15.44 15.62
CA PRO A 271 -8.49 -14.50 16.69
C PRO A 271 -7.74 -15.13 17.87
N ASP A 272 -8.02 -16.41 18.15
CA ASP A 272 -7.46 -17.12 19.31
C ASP A 272 -6.21 -17.96 18.98
N THR A 273 -5.86 -18.07 17.69
CA THR A 273 -4.69 -18.87 17.26
C THR A 273 -3.58 -17.94 16.81
N PRO A 274 -2.41 -17.95 17.45
CA PRO A 274 -1.28 -17.15 17.01
C PRO A 274 -0.79 -17.59 15.63
N PHE A 275 -0.18 -16.64 14.92
CA PHE A 275 0.38 -16.88 13.56
C PHE A 275 1.82 -16.41 13.48
N PHE A 276 2.55 -16.96 12.52
CA PHE A 276 3.89 -16.53 12.16
C PHE A 276 3.84 -15.38 11.16
N TYR A 277 4.69 -14.38 11.36
CA TYR A 277 5.03 -13.37 10.37
C TYR A 277 6.40 -13.76 9.83
N LEU A 278 6.45 -14.60 8.80
CA LEU A 278 7.68 -15.24 8.33
C LEU A 278 8.59 -14.27 7.57
N PRO A 279 9.93 -14.35 7.72
CA PRO A 279 10.84 -13.47 6.98
C PRO A 279 10.82 -13.73 5.47
N ILE A 280 11.25 -12.73 4.70
CA ILE A 280 11.52 -12.85 3.27
C ILE A 280 12.88 -13.52 3.11
N LYS A 281 12.95 -14.57 2.29
CA LYS A 281 14.19 -15.27 1.93
C LYS A 281 14.18 -15.44 0.40
N HIS A 282 15.11 -14.77 -0.26
CA HIS A 282 15.10 -14.66 -1.73
C HIS A 282 15.51 -15.97 -2.42
N GLU A 283 16.47 -16.67 -1.85
CA GLU A 283 17.05 -17.88 -2.45
C GLU A 283 16.09 -19.07 -2.39
N GLU A 284 15.47 -19.27 -1.22
CA GLU A 284 14.51 -20.33 -0.99
C GLU A 284 13.25 -19.78 -0.31
N PRO A 285 12.45 -18.98 -1.03
CA PRO A 285 11.33 -18.30 -0.40
C PRO A 285 10.25 -19.23 0.19
N TRP A 286 10.26 -20.51 -0.20
CA TRP A 286 9.38 -21.53 0.36
C TRP A 286 9.91 -22.12 1.68
N ARG A 287 11.17 -21.83 2.05
CA ARG A 287 11.81 -22.28 3.30
C ARG A 287 12.39 -21.08 4.06
N PRO A 288 11.56 -20.17 4.52
CA PRO A 288 12.08 -18.92 5.14
C PRO A 288 12.85 -19.17 6.43
N CYS A 289 12.65 -20.31 7.07
CA CYS A 289 13.22 -20.63 8.39
C CYS A 289 14.12 -21.89 8.37
N GLY A 290 14.38 -22.45 7.19
CA GLY A 290 15.15 -23.69 7.05
C GLY A 290 16.53 -23.50 6.48
#